data_7d4c5a7101b2b039a803e1daf8a3bdc9
#
_entry.id   7d4c5a7101b2b039a803e1daf8a3bdc9
#
_cell.length_a   1.000
_cell.length_b   1.000
_cell.length_c   1.000
_cell.angle_alpha   90.00
_cell.angle_beta   90.00
_cell.angle_gamma   90.00
#
_symmetry.space_group_name_H-M   'P 1'
#
loop_
_entity.id
_entity.type
_entity.pdbx_description
1 polymer ?
#
loop_
_entity_poly.entity_id
_entity_poly.type
_entity_poly.pdbx_seq_one_letter_code
_entity_poly.pdbx_strand_id
1 'polypeptide(L)'
;MAKILVVDDETDLQVLITQKFRKKIRDQQYEFVFAINGNDALRQLEEHVDVDLVLSDINMPEMDGLTLLSKLNEQHSILKSVIVSAYGDMENIRTAMNRGAFDFITKPVDFNDLELTIEKTIKHVYQLKQTLKAIKENNILKMYVDENVLNFMDTREFESSLMANETIEATVVFIDICGFTSISENESPDTVVKLLNSYFDAMVKEIINHDGYIDKFIGDAIMAVFRGEHHLDRAIEACLAISKEIEKLPPFSDHVTFKPNVSIGINSGELVSGNIGSESLRRLDYTVIGDVVNTAQRLESAAKPGQIIINKATFEKVKDSFNCQKVGEVGLKNKSNPMIIFEVLE
;
A
#
# COMPACT_ATOMS: atom_id res chain seq x y z
N MET A 1 19.49 -19.95 -9.48
CA MET A 1 20.36 -20.94 -8.82
C MET A 1 19.80 -21.12 -7.42
N ALA A 2 19.52 -22.35 -6.99
CA ALA A 2 19.04 -22.61 -5.63
C ALA A 2 20.25 -22.85 -4.71
N LYS A 3 20.26 -22.21 -3.53
CA LYS A 3 21.33 -22.33 -2.54
C LYS A 3 20.87 -23.22 -1.38
N ILE A 4 21.64 -24.26 -1.11
CA ILE A 4 21.30 -25.33 -0.18
C ILE A 4 22.40 -25.41 0.88
N LEU A 5 22.02 -25.22 2.14
CA LEU A 5 22.92 -25.45 3.28
C LEU A 5 22.77 -26.89 3.76
N VAL A 6 23.88 -27.63 3.76
CA VAL A 6 23.98 -28.99 4.28
C VAL A 6 24.68 -28.96 5.62
N VAL A 7 24.03 -29.49 6.64
CA VAL A 7 24.52 -29.50 8.03
C VAL A 7 24.66 -30.94 8.49
N ASP A 8 25.89 -31.40 8.58
CA ASP A 8 26.21 -32.76 8.99
C ASP A 8 27.66 -32.78 9.52
N ASP A 9 27.90 -33.44 10.63
CA ASP A 9 29.23 -33.55 11.21
C ASP A 9 30.14 -34.60 10.49
N GLU A 10 29.53 -35.41 9.61
CA GLU A 10 30.26 -36.37 8.76
C GLU A 10 30.72 -35.68 7.46
N THR A 11 32.03 -35.40 7.34
CA THR A 11 32.61 -34.74 6.14
C THR A 11 32.46 -35.56 4.85
N ASP A 12 32.27 -36.87 4.96
CA ASP A 12 32.10 -37.77 3.80
C ASP A 12 30.82 -37.46 3.03
N LEU A 13 29.77 -37.01 3.70
CA LEU A 13 28.50 -36.60 3.05
C LEU A 13 28.72 -35.42 2.11
N GLN A 14 29.56 -34.45 2.47
CA GLN A 14 29.91 -33.30 1.62
C GLN A 14 30.50 -33.73 0.28
N VAL A 15 31.43 -34.69 0.34
CA VAL A 15 32.11 -35.25 -0.86
C VAL A 15 31.09 -35.96 -1.74
N LEU A 16 30.23 -36.78 -1.15
CA LEU A 16 29.21 -37.55 -1.86
C LEU A 16 28.18 -36.63 -2.54
N ILE A 17 27.66 -35.61 -1.85
CA ILE A 17 26.74 -34.63 -2.38
C ILE A 17 27.38 -33.89 -3.55
N THR A 18 28.60 -33.38 -3.38
CA THR A 18 29.31 -32.63 -4.44
C THR A 18 29.52 -33.47 -5.68
N GLN A 19 29.89 -34.76 -5.51
CA GLN A 19 30.06 -35.68 -6.64
C GLN A 19 28.74 -36.00 -7.33
N LYS A 20 27.71 -36.31 -6.59
CA LYS A 20 26.42 -36.72 -7.12
C LYS A 20 25.72 -35.56 -7.88
N PHE A 21 25.77 -34.37 -7.32
CA PHE A 21 25.14 -33.18 -7.91
C PHE A 21 26.09 -32.36 -8.80
N ARG A 22 27.28 -32.89 -9.16
CA ARG A 22 28.28 -32.21 -10.00
C ARG A 22 27.71 -31.56 -11.26
N LYS A 23 26.76 -32.23 -11.94
CA LYS A 23 26.12 -31.69 -13.15
C LYS A 23 25.28 -30.47 -12.83
N LYS A 24 24.44 -30.52 -11.78
CA LYS A 24 23.57 -29.41 -11.36
C LYS A 24 24.35 -28.22 -10.82
N ILE A 25 25.49 -28.48 -10.17
CA ILE A 25 26.43 -27.43 -9.71
C ILE A 25 27.09 -26.75 -10.92
N ARG A 26 27.62 -27.51 -11.87
CA ARG A 26 28.24 -26.97 -13.09
C ARG A 26 27.24 -26.18 -13.95
N ASP A 27 26.01 -26.68 -14.05
CA ASP A 27 24.95 -26.06 -14.82
C ASP A 27 24.25 -24.91 -14.04
N GLN A 28 24.85 -24.48 -12.90
CA GLN A 28 24.40 -23.38 -12.02
C GLN A 28 22.94 -23.53 -11.54
N GLN A 29 22.46 -24.75 -11.40
CA GLN A 29 21.14 -25.01 -10.85
C GLN A 29 21.17 -25.02 -9.32
N TYR A 30 22.23 -25.63 -8.72
CA TYR A 30 22.43 -25.73 -7.29
C TYR A 30 23.79 -25.15 -6.86
N GLU A 31 23.78 -24.52 -5.68
CA GLU A 31 24.95 -24.13 -4.92
C GLU A 31 24.83 -24.76 -3.53
N PHE A 32 25.89 -25.44 -3.07
CA PHE A 32 25.92 -26.05 -1.75
C PHE A 32 26.85 -25.28 -0.83
N VAL A 33 26.36 -24.96 0.37
CA VAL A 33 27.14 -24.48 1.50
C VAL A 33 27.13 -25.57 2.55
N PHE A 34 28.20 -25.73 3.30
CA PHE A 34 28.32 -26.79 4.27
C PHE A 34 28.58 -26.23 5.66
N ALA A 35 28.03 -26.90 6.68
CA ALA A 35 28.24 -26.64 8.10
C ALA A 35 28.36 -27.96 8.85
N ILE A 36 29.13 -27.96 9.93
CA ILE A 36 29.46 -29.17 10.70
C ILE A 36 28.56 -29.39 11.93
N ASN A 37 27.77 -28.40 12.32
CA ASN A 37 26.79 -28.47 13.41
C ASN A 37 25.80 -27.29 13.32
N GLY A 38 24.81 -27.25 14.22
CA GLY A 38 23.79 -26.19 14.21
C GLY A 38 24.33 -24.79 14.49
N ASN A 39 25.40 -24.63 15.29
CA ASN A 39 26.02 -23.32 15.54
C ASN A 39 26.72 -22.79 14.29
N ASP A 40 27.45 -23.65 13.59
CA ASP A 40 28.09 -23.30 12.33
C ASP A 40 27.04 -22.99 11.25
N ALA A 41 25.95 -23.76 11.20
CA ALA A 41 24.85 -23.51 10.29
C ALA A 41 24.23 -22.10 10.47
N LEU A 42 24.03 -21.65 11.70
CA LEU A 42 23.52 -20.30 11.97
C LEU A 42 24.51 -19.23 11.48
N ARG A 43 25.80 -19.42 11.68
CA ARG A 43 26.85 -18.52 11.17
C ARG A 43 26.85 -18.48 9.63
N GLN A 44 26.76 -19.65 8.98
CA GLN A 44 26.66 -19.72 7.51
C GLN A 44 25.43 -19.00 6.96
N LEU A 45 24.30 -19.03 7.66
CA LEU A 45 23.09 -18.32 7.27
C LEU A 45 23.19 -16.79 7.43
N GLU A 46 24.02 -16.30 8.36
CA GLU A 46 24.34 -14.86 8.45
C GLU A 46 25.18 -14.38 7.27
N GLU A 47 26.14 -15.23 6.81
CA GLU A 47 26.99 -14.94 5.65
C GLU A 47 26.26 -15.15 4.32
N HIS A 48 25.31 -16.08 4.26
CA HIS A 48 24.56 -16.50 3.08
C HIS A 48 23.05 -16.31 3.27
N VAL A 49 22.60 -15.07 3.23
CA VAL A 49 21.17 -14.69 3.44
C VAL A 49 20.22 -15.20 2.35
N ASP A 50 20.76 -15.72 1.26
CA ASP A 50 20.02 -16.21 0.10
C ASP A 50 19.83 -17.73 0.08
N VAL A 51 20.13 -18.44 1.19
CA VAL A 51 19.87 -19.88 1.32
C VAL A 51 18.36 -20.16 1.20
N ASP A 52 18.03 -21.16 0.38
CA ASP A 52 16.66 -21.57 0.09
C ASP A 52 16.20 -22.76 0.94
N LEU A 53 17.14 -23.67 1.25
CA LEU A 53 16.88 -24.94 1.88
C LEU A 53 18.01 -25.31 2.84
N VAL A 54 17.68 -25.84 4.01
CA VAL A 54 18.62 -26.49 4.94
C VAL A 54 18.35 -27.99 4.94
N LEU A 55 19.41 -28.78 4.67
CA LEU A 55 19.42 -30.22 4.89
C LEU A 55 20.21 -30.45 6.16
N SER A 56 19.59 -30.93 7.24
CA SER A 56 20.27 -31.10 8.54
C SER A 56 20.17 -32.50 9.05
N ASP A 57 21.29 -33.06 9.46
CA ASP A 57 21.27 -34.23 10.36
C ASP A 57 20.66 -33.85 11.72
N ILE A 58 20.05 -34.83 12.39
CA ILE A 58 19.53 -34.66 13.75
C ILE A 58 20.66 -34.72 14.77
N ASN A 59 21.54 -35.73 14.67
CA ASN A 59 22.51 -36.07 15.69
C ASN A 59 23.86 -35.41 15.42
N MET A 60 24.04 -34.19 15.87
CA MET A 60 25.26 -33.42 15.70
C MET A 60 25.78 -32.90 17.04
N PRO A 61 27.09 -32.68 17.18
CA PRO A 61 27.69 -32.10 18.39
C PRO A 61 27.28 -30.64 18.56
N GLU A 62 27.38 -30.11 19.79
CA GLU A 62 27.13 -28.73 20.20
C GLU A 62 25.64 -28.30 20.05
N MET A 63 25.12 -28.28 18.86
CA MET A 63 23.71 -27.99 18.57
C MET A 63 23.18 -29.03 17.59
N ASP A 64 22.18 -29.79 18.05
CA ASP A 64 21.51 -30.81 17.26
C ASP A 64 20.56 -30.22 16.21
N GLY A 65 20.15 -31.05 15.24
CA GLY A 65 19.28 -30.61 14.14
C GLY A 65 17.88 -30.22 14.56
N LEU A 66 17.33 -30.77 15.66
CA LEU A 66 16.00 -30.40 16.18
C LEU A 66 16.01 -29.03 16.85
N THR A 67 17.10 -28.69 17.52
CA THR A 67 17.33 -27.37 18.11
C THR A 67 17.55 -26.32 17.02
N LEU A 68 18.36 -26.66 16.01
CA LEU A 68 18.57 -25.82 14.84
C LEU A 68 17.23 -25.53 14.14
N LEU A 69 16.43 -26.57 13.85
CA LEU A 69 15.12 -26.43 13.22
C LEU A 69 14.19 -25.45 13.96
N SER A 70 14.15 -25.54 15.30
CA SER A 70 13.33 -24.63 16.11
C SER A 70 13.76 -23.18 15.94
N LYS A 71 15.07 -22.89 15.97
CA LYS A 71 15.60 -21.54 15.76
C LYS A 71 15.34 -21.01 14.35
N LEU A 72 15.48 -21.86 13.33
CA LEU A 72 15.22 -21.47 11.95
C LEU A 72 13.76 -21.08 11.73
N ASN A 73 12.82 -21.82 12.31
CA ASN A 73 11.40 -21.50 12.19
C ASN A 73 11.00 -20.21 12.90
N GLU A 74 11.70 -19.84 13.98
CA GLU A 74 11.46 -18.55 14.67
C GLU A 74 12.01 -17.35 13.89
N GLN A 75 13.14 -17.52 13.18
CA GLN A 75 13.85 -16.40 12.56
C GLN A 75 13.61 -16.28 11.05
N HIS A 76 13.28 -17.38 10.36
CA HIS A 76 13.23 -17.47 8.90
C HIS A 76 11.94 -18.12 8.39
N SER A 77 10.91 -17.34 8.15
CA SER A 77 9.57 -17.83 7.73
C SER A 77 9.54 -18.52 6.36
N ILE A 78 10.46 -18.17 5.46
CA ILE A 78 10.50 -18.68 4.07
C ILE A 78 11.44 -19.88 3.95
N LEU A 79 12.55 -19.88 4.68
CA LEU A 79 13.54 -20.95 4.67
C LEU A 79 12.88 -22.26 5.09
N LYS A 80 13.14 -23.34 4.36
CA LYS A 80 12.61 -24.67 4.66
C LYS A 80 13.74 -25.60 5.08
N SER A 81 13.44 -26.47 6.06
CA SER A 81 14.39 -27.45 6.56
C SER A 81 13.90 -28.85 6.25
N VAL A 82 14.80 -29.67 5.72
CA VAL A 82 14.62 -31.12 5.53
C VAL A 82 15.59 -31.81 6.49
N ILE A 83 15.06 -32.77 7.23
CA ILE A 83 15.81 -33.48 8.26
C ILE A 83 16.35 -34.79 7.67
N VAL A 84 17.61 -35.07 7.92
CA VAL A 84 18.24 -36.35 7.61
C VAL A 84 18.38 -37.15 8.92
N SER A 85 17.86 -38.38 8.96
CA SER A 85 17.79 -39.15 10.20
C SER A 85 18.16 -40.64 9.98
N ALA A 86 18.65 -41.30 11.02
CA ALA A 86 18.95 -42.74 10.94
C ALA A 86 17.66 -43.56 10.72
N TYR A 87 17.82 -44.71 10.03
CA TYR A 87 16.73 -45.64 9.82
C TYR A 87 16.20 -46.18 11.18
N GLY A 88 14.88 -46.10 11.39
CA GLY A 88 14.23 -46.52 12.62
C GLY A 88 14.04 -45.44 13.68
N ASP A 89 14.53 -44.23 13.46
CA ASP A 89 14.40 -43.11 14.41
C ASP A 89 13.07 -42.33 14.23
N MET A 90 11.94 -43.08 14.27
CA MET A 90 10.60 -42.54 14.03
C MET A 90 10.15 -41.48 15.05
N GLU A 91 10.69 -41.54 16.28
CA GLU A 91 10.33 -40.57 17.31
C GLU A 91 10.92 -39.19 17.04
N ASN A 92 12.21 -39.16 16.65
CA ASN A 92 12.86 -37.90 16.26
C ASN A 92 12.31 -37.33 14.95
N ILE A 93 12.00 -38.19 13.96
CA ILE A 93 11.31 -37.78 12.72
C ILE A 93 9.97 -37.13 13.04
N ARG A 94 9.14 -37.78 13.88
CA ARG A 94 7.86 -37.23 14.31
C ARG A 94 8.03 -35.89 15.03
N THR A 95 9.04 -35.78 15.88
CA THR A 95 9.34 -34.54 16.61
C THR A 95 9.77 -33.44 15.63
N ALA A 96 10.62 -33.75 14.64
CA ALA A 96 11.01 -32.81 13.61
C ALA A 96 9.82 -32.29 12.79
N MET A 97 8.95 -33.19 12.34
CA MET A 97 7.75 -32.82 11.59
C MET A 97 6.80 -31.94 12.42
N ASN A 98 6.60 -32.28 13.71
CA ASN A 98 5.79 -31.45 14.60
C ASN A 98 6.42 -30.07 14.89
N ARG A 99 7.74 -29.94 14.79
CA ARG A 99 8.46 -28.67 14.90
C ARG A 99 8.56 -27.92 13.58
N GLY A 100 7.90 -28.39 12.52
CA GLY A 100 7.80 -27.68 11.25
C GLY A 100 8.90 -27.98 10.24
N ALA A 101 9.54 -29.15 10.33
CA ALA A 101 10.34 -29.64 9.22
C ALA A 101 9.46 -29.79 7.97
N PHE A 102 9.99 -29.43 6.80
CA PHE A 102 9.23 -29.53 5.55
C PHE A 102 9.13 -30.97 5.05
N ASP A 103 10.22 -31.74 5.23
CA ASP A 103 10.29 -33.16 4.85
C ASP A 103 11.42 -33.85 5.64
N PHE A 104 11.60 -35.14 5.45
CA PHE A 104 12.71 -35.90 6.02
C PHE A 104 13.26 -36.92 5.04
N ILE A 105 14.48 -37.35 5.29
CA ILE A 105 15.21 -38.38 4.52
C ILE A 105 15.84 -39.34 5.51
N THR A 106 15.81 -40.65 5.20
CA THR A 106 16.42 -41.67 6.07
C THR A 106 17.83 -42.02 5.60
N LYS A 107 18.77 -42.21 6.57
CA LYS A 107 20.10 -42.79 6.30
C LYS A 107 19.98 -44.34 6.23
N PRO A 108 20.65 -45.04 5.28
CA PRO A 108 21.58 -44.51 4.30
C PRO A 108 20.85 -43.68 3.24
N VAL A 109 21.40 -42.52 2.87
CA VAL A 109 20.76 -41.55 1.96
C VAL A 109 20.62 -42.16 0.55
N ASP A 110 19.39 -42.37 0.09
CA ASP A 110 19.14 -42.58 -1.33
C ASP A 110 19.20 -41.22 -2.05
N PHE A 111 20.16 -41.08 -2.96
CA PHE A 111 20.36 -39.81 -3.67
C PHE A 111 19.24 -39.46 -4.67
N ASN A 112 18.44 -40.44 -5.12
CA ASN A 112 17.30 -40.12 -5.97
C ASN A 112 16.16 -39.53 -5.11
N ASP A 113 15.95 -40.08 -3.93
CA ASP A 113 14.97 -39.56 -2.97
C ASP A 113 15.39 -38.17 -2.46
N LEU A 114 16.71 -38.00 -2.15
CA LEU A 114 17.28 -36.69 -1.80
C LEU A 114 17.05 -35.65 -2.91
N GLU A 115 17.29 -36.01 -4.17
CA GLU A 115 17.09 -35.09 -5.30
C GLU A 115 15.62 -34.68 -5.45
N LEU A 116 14.70 -35.66 -5.38
CA LEU A 116 13.25 -35.39 -5.44
C LEU A 116 12.77 -34.48 -4.28
N THR A 117 13.28 -34.72 -3.06
CA THR A 117 12.95 -33.92 -1.90
C THR A 117 13.50 -32.50 -2.02
N ILE A 118 14.73 -32.34 -2.50
CA ILE A 118 15.32 -31.01 -2.80
C ILE A 118 14.46 -30.28 -3.84
N GLU A 119 14.12 -30.91 -4.97
CA GLU A 119 13.33 -30.28 -6.02
C GLU A 119 11.94 -29.86 -5.54
N LYS A 120 11.25 -30.73 -4.79
CA LYS A 120 9.96 -30.45 -4.18
C LYS A 120 10.04 -29.24 -3.22
N THR A 121 11.06 -29.22 -2.36
CA THR A 121 11.24 -28.15 -1.37
C THR A 121 11.57 -26.83 -2.04
N ILE A 122 12.50 -26.81 -2.99
CA ILE A 122 12.88 -25.60 -3.74
C ILE A 122 11.68 -25.04 -4.51
N LYS A 123 10.91 -25.92 -5.16
CA LYS A 123 9.68 -25.49 -5.85
C LYS A 123 8.71 -24.81 -4.90
N HIS A 124 8.53 -25.34 -3.70
CA HIS A 124 7.65 -24.75 -2.68
C HIS A 124 8.19 -23.39 -2.20
N VAL A 125 9.49 -23.29 -1.89
CA VAL A 125 10.16 -22.03 -1.50
C VAL A 125 10.01 -20.98 -2.60
N TYR A 126 10.20 -21.37 -3.86
CA TYR A 126 10.03 -20.47 -4.99
C TYR A 126 8.59 -19.94 -5.10
N GLN A 127 7.58 -20.81 -4.94
CA GLN A 127 6.17 -20.40 -4.91
C GLN A 127 5.87 -19.41 -3.77
N LEU A 128 6.40 -19.67 -2.56
CA LEU A 128 6.27 -18.73 -1.43
C LEU A 128 6.90 -17.37 -1.73
N LYS A 129 8.13 -17.36 -2.26
CA LYS A 129 8.82 -16.12 -2.65
C LYS A 129 8.02 -15.33 -3.71
N GLN A 130 7.44 -16.01 -4.71
CA GLN A 130 6.60 -15.38 -5.74
C GLN A 130 5.31 -14.80 -5.13
N THR A 131 4.65 -15.54 -4.25
CA THR A 131 3.44 -15.06 -3.56
C THR A 131 3.73 -13.83 -2.70
N LEU A 132 4.81 -13.85 -1.91
CA LEU A 132 5.22 -12.71 -1.09
C LEU A 132 5.60 -11.48 -1.93
N LYS A 133 6.28 -11.71 -3.07
CA LYS A 133 6.58 -10.65 -4.02
C LYS A 133 5.30 -10.03 -4.58
N ALA A 134 4.35 -10.86 -5.02
CA ALA A 134 3.07 -10.39 -5.54
C ALA A 134 2.25 -9.62 -4.49
N ILE A 135 2.23 -10.10 -3.22
CA ILE A 135 1.58 -9.38 -2.11
C ILE A 135 2.24 -8.02 -1.88
N LYS A 136 3.59 -7.97 -1.87
CA LYS A 136 4.32 -6.72 -1.68
C LYS A 136 4.06 -5.74 -2.83
N GLU A 137 4.10 -6.20 -4.08
CA GLU A 137 3.78 -5.39 -5.25
C GLU A 137 2.33 -4.89 -5.20
N ASN A 138 1.38 -5.75 -4.83
CA ASN A 138 -0.03 -5.38 -4.67
C ASN A 138 -0.22 -4.35 -3.55
N ASN A 139 0.45 -4.50 -2.40
CA ASN A 139 0.39 -3.52 -1.32
C ASN A 139 0.95 -2.16 -1.73
N ILE A 140 2.01 -2.14 -2.54
CA ILE A 140 2.54 -0.89 -3.10
C ILE A 140 1.53 -0.28 -4.07
N LEU A 141 0.94 -1.07 -4.98
CA LEU A 141 -0.07 -0.59 -5.93
C LEU A 141 -1.30 -0.02 -5.21
N LYS A 142 -1.73 -0.64 -4.11
CA LYS A 142 -2.84 -0.13 -3.27
C LYS A 142 -2.59 1.26 -2.68
N MET A 143 -1.34 1.70 -2.57
CA MET A 143 -1.01 3.08 -2.14
C MET A 143 -1.23 4.12 -3.25
N TYR A 144 -1.35 3.68 -4.50
CA TYR A 144 -1.52 4.54 -5.68
C TYR A 144 -2.88 4.39 -6.38
N VAL A 145 -3.72 3.47 -5.91
CA VAL A 145 -5.03 3.20 -6.49
C VAL A 145 -6.09 3.38 -5.40
N ASP A 146 -7.13 4.14 -5.71
CA ASP A 146 -8.25 4.36 -4.79
C ASP A 146 -8.94 3.04 -4.40
N GLU A 147 -9.35 2.90 -3.14
CA GLU A 147 -9.98 1.69 -2.63
C GLU A 147 -11.32 1.37 -3.32
N ASN A 148 -12.05 2.39 -3.78
CA ASN A 148 -13.27 2.19 -4.56
C ASN A 148 -12.98 1.55 -5.92
N VAL A 149 -11.85 1.91 -6.56
CA VAL A 149 -11.39 1.28 -7.80
C VAL A 149 -11.02 -0.18 -7.55
N LEU A 150 -10.33 -0.47 -6.45
CA LEU A 150 -9.98 -1.85 -6.07
C LEU A 150 -11.21 -2.70 -5.77
N ASN A 151 -12.18 -2.17 -5.02
CA ASN A 151 -13.44 -2.86 -4.73
C ASN A 151 -14.26 -3.12 -6.01
N PHE A 152 -14.23 -2.19 -6.96
CA PHE A 152 -14.86 -2.37 -8.25
C PHE A 152 -14.16 -3.44 -9.09
N MET A 153 -12.81 -3.53 -9.04
CA MET A 153 -12.02 -4.55 -9.72
C MET A 153 -12.28 -5.98 -9.20
N ASP A 154 -12.68 -6.13 -7.95
CA ASP A 154 -13.02 -7.44 -7.36
C ASP A 154 -14.39 -7.98 -7.81
N THR A 155 -15.20 -7.18 -8.50
CA THR A 155 -16.48 -7.64 -9.04
C THR A 155 -16.28 -8.38 -10.36
N ARG A 156 -17.05 -9.48 -10.58
CA ARG A 156 -16.99 -10.30 -11.81
C ARG A 156 -17.33 -9.54 -13.11
N GLU A 157 -17.83 -8.33 -12.98
CA GLU A 157 -18.25 -7.47 -14.11
C GLU A 157 -17.17 -6.49 -14.55
N PHE A 158 -15.98 -6.54 -13.94
CA PHE A 158 -14.89 -5.59 -14.15
C PHE A 158 -14.51 -5.42 -15.63
N GLU A 159 -14.32 -6.52 -16.38
CA GLU A 159 -13.88 -6.44 -17.78
C GLU A 159 -14.93 -5.79 -18.71
N SER A 160 -16.23 -5.97 -18.42
CA SER A 160 -17.33 -5.37 -19.19
C SER A 160 -17.65 -3.93 -18.75
N SER A 161 -17.28 -3.56 -17.53
CA SER A 161 -17.62 -2.26 -16.91
C SER A 161 -16.49 -1.24 -16.94
N LEU A 162 -15.29 -1.60 -17.40
CA LEU A 162 -14.12 -0.70 -17.46
C LEU A 162 -14.39 0.61 -18.22
N MET A 163 -15.39 0.62 -19.11
CA MET A 163 -15.80 1.77 -19.93
C MET A 163 -17.20 2.27 -19.61
N ALA A 164 -17.86 1.73 -18.59
CA ALA A 164 -19.18 2.20 -18.21
C ALA A 164 -19.05 3.51 -17.42
N ASN A 165 -19.54 4.59 -18.01
CA ASN A 165 -19.72 5.87 -17.30
C ASN A 165 -21.09 5.88 -16.64
N GLU A 166 -21.17 6.34 -15.42
CA GLU A 166 -22.39 6.44 -14.64
C GLU A 166 -22.71 7.91 -14.39
N THR A 167 -23.98 8.29 -14.62
CA THR A 167 -24.47 9.60 -14.20
C THR A 167 -24.98 9.49 -12.77
N ILE A 168 -24.40 10.25 -11.87
CA ILE A 168 -24.73 10.26 -10.45
C ILE A 168 -25.00 11.67 -9.93
N GLU A 169 -25.78 11.78 -8.86
CA GLU A 169 -25.85 13.01 -8.07
C GLU A 169 -24.82 12.95 -6.94
N ALA A 170 -23.90 13.93 -6.90
CA ALA A 170 -22.81 13.96 -5.95
C ALA A 170 -22.43 15.40 -5.58
N THR A 171 -21.66 15.55 -4.52
CA THR A 171 -21.03 16.81 -4.12
C THR A 171 -19.55 16.75 -4.34
N VAL A 172 -19.02 17.77 -5.02
CA VAL A 172 -17.59 17.94 -5.27
C VAL A 172 -17.06 19.08 -4.40
N VAL A 173 -15.94 18.83 -3.76
CA VAL A 173 -15.24 19.77 -2.91
C VAL A 173 -13.83 19.99 -3.46
N PHE A 174 -13.44 21.25 -3.62
CA PHE A 174 -12.05 21.65 -3.82
C PHE A 174 -11.55 22.36 -2.57
N ILE A 175 -10.37 21.98 -2.12
CA ILE A 175 -9.72 22.53 -0.92
C ILE A 175 -8.31 22.90 -1.31
N ASP A 176 -7.92 24.16 -1.20
CA ASP A 176 -6.60 24.67 -1.52
C ASP A 176 -5.91 25.24 -0.29
N ILE A 177 -4.58 25.05 -0.16
CA ILE A 177 -3.78 25.58 0.95
C ILE A 177 -3.35 26.99 0.60
N CYS A 178 -3.98 27.97 1.25
CA CYS A 178 -3.71 29.37 0.97
C CYS A 178 -2.26 29.77 1.29
N GLY A 179 -1.57 30.37 0.30
CA GLY A 179 -0.21 30.89 0.46
C GLY A 179 0.91 29.83 0.34
N PHE A 180 0.59 28.61 -0.03
CA PHE A 180 1.57 27.54 -0.18
C PHE A 180 2.65 27.85 -1.22
N THR A 181 2.31 28.54 -2.31
CA THR A 181 3.28 28.98 -3.33
C THR A 181 4.42 29.81 -2.72
N SER A 182 4.10 30.72 -1.80
CA SER A 182 5.12 31.56 -1.13
C SER A 182 6.06 30.71 -0.26
N ILE A 183 5.56 29.64 0.36
CA ILE A 183 6.40 28.73 1.16
C ILE A 183 7.30 27.92 0.23
N SER A 184 6.76 27.38 -0.86
CA SER A 184 7.50 26.55 -1.79
C SER A 184 8.66 27.28 -2.49
N GLU A 185 8.60 28.61 -2.57
CA GLU A 185 9.68 29.44 -3.10
C GLU A 185 10.81 29.72 -2.09
N ASN A 186 10.50 29.65 -0.78
CA ASN A 186 11.42 30.09 0.28
C ASN A 186 12.00 28.95 1.12
N GLU A 187 11.38 27.77 1.10
CA GLU A 187 11.76 26.64 1.93
C GLU A 187 12.44 25.52 1.12
N SER A 188 13.13 24.61 1.83
CA SER A 188 13.73 23.44 1.17
C SER A 188 12.67 22.49 0.63
N PRO A 189 12.92 21.75 -0.48
CA PRO A 189 11.98 20.79 -1.03
C PRO A 189 11.49 19.76 -0.01
N ASP A 190 12.37 19.26 0.85
CA ASP A 190 12.01 18.28 1.89
C ASP A 190 11.06 18.88 2.94
N THR A 191 11.26 20.14 3.29
CA THR A 191 10.40 20.89 4.19
C THR A 191 9.01 21.08 3.59
N VAL A 192 8.97 21.49 2.32
CA VAL A 192 7.72 21.70 1.55
C VAL A 192 6.91 20.42 1.47
N VAL A 193 7.53 19.28 1.13
CA VAL A 193 6.86 17.98 1.03
C VAL A 193 6.32 17.52 2.39
N LYS A 194 7.08 17.66 3.47
CA LYS A 194 6.62 17.30 4.82
C LYS A 194 5.44 18.15 5.28
N LEU A 195 5.50 19.44 5.00
CA LEU A 195 4.42 20.38 5.28
C LEU A 195 3.16 19.95 4.53
N LEU A 196 3.25 19.79 3.21
CA LEU A 196 2.14 19.40 2.35
C LEU A 196 1.47 18.11 2.84
N ASN A 197 2.29 17.08 3.12
CA ASN A 197 1.77 15.80 3.61
C ASN A 197 1.06 15.95 4.96
N SER A 198 1.56 16.79 5.88
CA SER A 198 0.91 17.03 7.16
C SER A 198 -0.47 17.68 7.01
N TYR A 199 -0.62 18.61 6.06
CA TYR A 199 -1.91 19.22 5.76
C TYR A 199 -2.85 18.25 5.05
N PHE A 200 -2.34 17.51 4.09
CA PHE A 200 -3.12 16.48 3.40
C PHE A 200 -3.63 15.43 4.37
N ASP A 201 -2.80 14.94 5.28
CA ASP A 201 -3.20 13.96 6.29
C ASP A 201 -4.38 14.47 7.14
N ALA A 202 -4.33 15.73 7.59
CA ALA A 202 -5.40 16.34 8.36
C ALA A 202 -6.71 16.46 7.55
N MET A 203 -6.62 16.93 6.30
CA MET A 203 -7.78 17.10 5.43
C MET A 203 -8.39 15.75 5.00
N VAL A 204 -7.56 14.81 4.57
CA VAL A 204 -7.98 13.47 4.13
C VAL A 204 -8.68 12.71 5.24
N LYS A 205 -8.18 12.80 6.47
CA LYS A 205 -8.81 12.18 7.63
C LYS A 205 -10.25 12.64 7.82
N GLU A 206 -10.51 13.95 7.73
CA GLU A 206 -11.87 14.46 7.90
C GLU A 206 -12.77 14.15 6.72
N ILE A 207 -12.25 14.11 5.48
CA ILE A 207 -13.02 13.69 4.31
C ILE A 207 -13.48 12.24 4.49
N ILE A 208 -12.57 11.33 4.89
CA ILE A 208 -12.89 9.90 5.11
C ILE A 208 -13.84 9.71 6.28
N ASN A 209 -13.66 10.45 7.39
CA ASN A 209 -14.53 10.36 8.57
C ASN A 209 -16.00 10.72 8.24
N HIS A 210 -16.22 11.51 7.19
CA HIS A 210 -17.56 11.90 6.70
C HIS A 210 -17.97 11.13 5.43
N ASP A 211 -17.42 9.93 5.18
CA ASP A 211 -17.69 9.05 4.05
C ASP A 211 -17.49 9.73 2.67
N GLY A 212 -16.56 10.66 2.57
CA GLY A 212 -16.05 11.20 1.32
C GLY A 212 -14.86 10.39 0.82
N TYR A 213 -14.50 10.54 -0.44
CA TYR A 213 -13.28 9.98 -0.99
C TYR A 213 -12.47 11.04 -1.74
N ILE A 214 -11.16 10.82 -1.82
CA ILE A 214 -10.24 11.69 -2.55
C ILE A 214 -10.25 11.29 -4.02
N ASP A 215 -10.63 12.20 -4.89
CA ASP A 215 -10.55 11.97 -6.33
C ASP A 215 -9.09 12.12 -6.80
N LYS A 216 -8.47 13.23 -6.45
CA LYS A 216 -7.04 13.47 -6.75
C LYS A 216 -6.45 14.62 -5.94
N PHE A 217 -5.11 14.61 -5.87
CA PHE A 217 -4.33 15.75 -5.44
C PHE A 217 -3.91 16.58 -6.66
N ILE A 218 -4.05 17.90 -6.58
CA ILE A 218 -3.75 18.85 -7.68
C ILE A 218 -2.81 19.93 -7.14
N GLY A 219 -1.50 19.66 -7.16
CA GLY A 219 -0.52 20.53 -6.52
C GLY A 219 -0.70 20.55 -5.01
N ASP A 220 -1.08 21.70 -4.46
CA ASP A 220 -1.40 21.94 -3.06
C ASP A 220 -2.92 21.87 -2.76
N ALA A 221 -3.71 21.47 -3.73
CA ALA A 221 -5.14 21.30 -3.59
C ALA A 221 -5.59 19.84 -3.55
N ILE A 222 -6.73 19.59 -2.90
CA ILE A 222 -7.45 18.31 -2.90
C ILE A 222 -8.77 18.48 -3.64
N MET A 223 -9.08 17.54 -4.52
CA MET A 223 -10.42 17.32 -5.03
C MET A 223 -11.02 16.10 -4.32
N ALA A 224 -12.13 16.30 -3.61
CA ALA A 224 -12.87 15.25 -2.93
C ALA A 224 -14.30 15.16 -3.45
N VAL A 225 -14.87 13.96 -3.36
CA VAL A 225 -16.23 13.68 -3.83
C VAL A 225 -17.02 12.95 -2.73
N PHE A 226 -18.24 13.37 -2.54
CA PHE A 226 -19.23 12.77 -1.64
C PHE A 226 -20.42 12.29 -2.45
N ARG A 227 -20.83 11.03 -2.26
CA ARG A 227 -21.94 10.40 -2.99
C ARG A 227 -22.88 9.64 -2.06
N GLY A 228 -24.05 9.26 -2.54
CA GLY A 228 -25.06 8.55 -1.75
C GLY A 228 -25.93 9.49 -0.90
N GLU A 229 -26.58 8.96 0.13
CA GLU A 229 -27.51 9.74 0.96
C GLU A 229 -26.76 10.83 1.74
N HIS A 230 -27.39 12.01 1.86
CA HIS A 230 -26.86 13.17 2.59
C HIS A 230 -25.45 13.62 2.17
N HIS A 231 -25.06 13.33 0.92
CA HIS A 231 -23.72 13.65 0.42
C HIS A 231 -23.36 15.13 0.53
N LEU A 232 -24.33 16.05 0.42
CA LEU A 232 -24.08 17.49 0.53
C LEU A 232 -23.87 17.91 1.99
N ASP A 233 -24.68 17.39 2.92
CA ASP A 233 -24.55 17.72 4.35
C ASP A 233 -23.19 17.19 4.88
N ARG A 234 -22.85 15.94 4.56
CA ARG A 234 -21.55 15.33 4.94
C ARG A 234 -20.35 16.10 4.36
N ALA A 235 -20.46 16.60 3.13
CA ALA A 235 -19.42 17.42 2.52
C ALA A 235 -19.19 18.72 3.27
N ILE A 236 -20.27 19.39 3.68
CA ILE A 236 -20.20 20.64 4.46
C ILE A 236 -19.63 20.38 5.86
N GLU A 237 -20.10 19.33 6.55
CA GLU A 237 -19.59 18.94 7.87
C GLU A 237 -18.10 18.62 7.83
N ALA A 238 -17.66 17.88 6.81
CA ALA A 238 -16.23 17.58 6.58
C ALA A 238 -15.42 18.87 6.40
N CYS A 239 -15.90 19.82 5.60
CA CYS A 239 -15.22 21.09 5.35
C CYS A 239 -15.11 21.96 6.62
N LEU A 240 -16.16 22.00 7.43
CA LEU A 240 -16.15 22.68 8.73
C LEU A 240 -15.16 22.03 9.71
N ALA A 241 -15.11 20.69 9.73
CA ALA A 241 -14.15 19.95 10.54
C ALA A 241 -12.70 20.20 10.07
N ILE A 242 -12.45 20.19 8.75
CA ILE A 242 -11.16 20.51 8.16
C ILE A 242 -10.68 21.90 8.58
N SER A 243 -11.52 22.92 8.47
CA SER A 243 -11.16 24.28 8.87
C SER A 243 -10.69 24.33 10.32
N LYS A 244 -11.40 23.64 11.23
CA LYS A 244 -11.05 23.54 12.66
C LYS A 244 -9.75 22.78 12.90
N GLU A 245 -9.51 21.68 12.18
CA GLU A 245 -8.29 20.89 12.35
C GLU A 245 -7.06 21.62 11.81
N ILE A 246 -7.18 22.30 10.68
CA ILE A 246 -6.10 23.12 10.11
C ILE A 246 -5.70 24.25 11.08
N GLU A 247 -6.65 24.89 11.72
CA GLU A 247 -6.37 25.94 12.71
C GLU A 247 -5.59 25.46 13.94
N LYS A 248 -5.73 24.16 14.30
CA LYS A 248 -5.03 23.54 15.45
C LYS A 248 -3.62 23.08 15.11
N LEU A 249 -3.27 22.96 13.81
CA LEU A 249 -1.95 22.51 13.41
C LEU A 249 -0.88 23.50 13.95
N PRO A 250 0.19 22.98 14.58
CA PRO A 250 1.28 23.81 15.05
C PRO A 250 1.99 24.47 13.88
N PRO A 251 2.63 25.64 14.08
CA PRO A 251 3.54 26.18 13.08
C PRO A 251 4.63 25.15 12.77
N PHE A 252 4.92 24.98 11.51
CA PHE A 252 5.76 23.86 11.01
C PHE A 252 7.22 23.92 11.53
N SER A 253 7.76 25.12 11.79
CA SER A 253 9.06 25.31 12.43
C SER A 253 9.09 26.67 13.13
N ASP A 254 10.05 26.85 14.06
CA ASP A 254 10.27 28.13 14.78
C ASP A 254 10.64 29.28 13.84
N HIS A 255 11.02 29.01 12.60
CA HIS A 255 11.41 29.97 11.58
C HIS A 255 10.31 30.29 10.57
N VAL A 256 9.30 29.43 10.45
CA VAL A 256 8.16 29.62 9.53
C VAL A 256 7.00 30.19 10.33
N THR A 257 6.84 31.50 10.29
CA THR A 257 5.71 32.23 10.93
C THR A 257 4.37 32.02 10.17
N PHE A 258 4.38 31.17 9.16
CA PHE A 258 3.22 30.88 8.32
C PHE A 258 2.20 30.03 9.10
N LYS A 259 1.01 30.56 9.26
CA LYS A 259 -0.16 29.84 9.73
C LYS A 259 -1.07 29.61 8.52
N PRO A 260 -1.00 28.42 7.90
CA PRO A 260 -1.83 28.15 6.72
C PRO A 260 -3.29 28.13 7.09
N ASN A 261 -4.06 28.54 6.10
CA ASN A 261 -5.50 28.44 6.09
C ASN A 261 -5.89 27.78 4.78
N VAL A 262 -7.12 27.32 4.65
CA VAL A 262 -7.62 26.71 3.44
C VAL A 262 -8.72 27.55 2.83
N SER A 263 -8.80 27.58 1.48
CA SER A 263 -9.94 28.04 0.74
C SER A 263 -10.73 26.84 0.21
N ILE A 264 -12.05 26.86 0.37
CA ILE A 264 -12.90 25.71 0.06
C ILE A 264 -14.05 26.12 -0.84
N GLY A 265 -14.23 25.37 -1.94
CA GLY A 265 -15.37 25.50 -2.83
C GLY A 265 -16.19 24.22 -2.91
N ILE A 266 -17.49 24.31 -2.64
CA ILE A 266 -18.41 23.17 -2.64
C ILE A 266 -19.50 23.38 -3.68
N ASN A 267 -19.74 22.35 -4.50
CA ASN A 267 -20.88 22.35 -5.41
C ASN A 267 -21.51 20.97 -5.52
N SER A 268 -22.83 20.91 -5.69
CA SER A 268 -23.59 19.67 -5.69
C SER A 268 -24.53 19.61 -6.91
N GLY A 269 -24.58 18.44 -7.53
CA GLY A 269 -25.50 18.20 -8.66
C GLY A 269 -25.12 16.93 -9.44
N GLU A 270 -25.76 16.82 -10.62
CA GLU A 270 -25.52 15.69 -11.53
C GLU A 270 -24.16 15.80 -12.21
N LEU A 271 -23.43 14.71 -12.22
CA LEU A 271 -22.11 14.59 -12.84
C LEU A 271 -21.91 13.17 -13.39
N VAL A 272 -20.90 12.99 -14.24
CA VAL A 272 -20.51 11.68 -14.78
C VAL A 272 -19.31 11.17 -14.00
N SER A 273 -19.44 9.96 -13.48
CA SER A 273 -18.36 9.20 -12.84
C SER A 273 -17.91 8.05 -13.74
N GLY A 274 -16.62 7.82 -13.88
CA GLY A 274 -16.11 6.74 -14.71
C GLY A 274 -14.60 6.78 -14.93
N ASN A 275 -14.12 5.83 -15.71
CA ASN A 275 -12.72 5.73 -16.10
C ASN A 275 -12.43 6.66 -17.28
N ILE A 276 -11.63 7.68 -17.04
CA ILE A 276 -11.30 8.72 -18.01
C ILE A 276 -9.80 8.70 -18.26
N GLY A 277 -9.43 8.59 -19.53
CA GLY A 277 -8.01 8.58 -19.88
C GLY A 277 -7.74 8.03 -21.28
N SER A 278 -6.56 7.49 -21.47
CA SER A 278 -6.09 6.97 -22.76
C SER A 278 -5.80 5.47 -22.66
N GLU A 279 -6.57 4.67 -23.36
CA GLU A 279 -6.32 3.21 -23.48
C GLU A 279 -4.95 2.92 -24.10
N SER A 280 -4.56 3.69 -25.11
CA SER A 280 -3.28 3.49 -25.80
C SER A 280 -2.07 3.74 -24.89
N LEU A 281 -2.20 4.63 -23.91
CA LEU A 281 -1.17 4.90 -22.89
C LEU A 281 -1.33 4.01 -21.64
N ARG A 282 -2.36 3.17 -21.57
CA ARG A 282 -2.72 2.35 -20.40
C ARG A 282 -2.81 3.18 -19.11
N ARG A 283 -3.31 4.41 -19.23
CA ARG A 283 -3.50 5.33 -18.13
C ARG A 283 -4.95 5.75 -18.07
N LEU A 284 -5.67 5.22 -17.11
CA LEU A 284 -7.05 5.54 -16.79
C LEU A 284 -7.09 6.06 -15.36
N ASP A 285 -7.79 7.17 -15.16
CA ASP A 285 -8.08 7.72 -13.85
C ASP A 285 -9.59 7.54 -13.61
N TYR A 286 -9.96 6.87 -12.54
CA TYR A 286 -11.37 6.85 -12.11
C TYR A 286 -11.69 8.18 -11.46
N THR A 287 -12.54 8.97 -12.10
CA THR A 287 -12.79 10.37 -11.70
C THR A 287 -14.20 10.82 -12.07
N VAL A 288 -14.56 12.00 -11.61
CA VAL A 288 -15.84 12.64 -11.95
C VAL A 288 -15.61 13.83 -12.86
N ILE A 289 -16.54 14.01 -13.83
CA ILE A 289 -16.54 15.16 -14.76
C ILE A 289 -17.93 15.78 -14.86
N GLY A 290 -17.96 17.08 -15.12
CA GLY A 290 -19.19 17.82 -15.33
C GLY A 290 -19.07 19.30 -14.96
N ASP A 291 -20.14 20.07 -15.22
CA ASP A 291 -20.21 21.49 -14.84
C ASP A 291 -20.17 21.68 -13.31
N VAL A 292 -20.62 20.67 -12.57
CA VAL A 292 -20.56 20.63 -11.10
C VAL A 292 -19.12 20.71 -10.63
N VAL A 293 -18.22 19.93 -11.21
CA VAL A 293 -16.78 19.89 -10.87
C VAL A 293 -16.12 21.24 -11.16
N ASN A 294 -16.33 21.76 -12.39
CA ASN A 294 -15.76 23.05 -12.78
C ASN A 294 -16.28 24.21 -11.93
N THR A 295 -17.55 24.13 -11.50
CA THR A 295 -18.15 25.16 -10.65
C THR A 295 -17.57 25.09 -9.24
N ALA A 296 -17.37 23.90 -8.64
CA ALA A 296 -16.74 23.74 -7.33
C ALA A 296 -15.33 24.34 -7.32
N GLN A 297 -14.50 24.05 -8.34
CA GLN A 297 -13.16 24.63 -8.48
C GLN A 297 -13.18 26.16 -8.55
N ARG A 298 -14.14 26.73 -9.28
CA ARG A 298 -14.28 28.19 -9.40
C ARG A 298 -14.75 28.85 -8.10
N LEU A 299 -15.57 28.17 -7.31
CA LEU A 299 -16.00 28.63 -5.99
C LEU A 299 -14.80 28.64 -5.03
N GLU A 300 -13.96 27.60 -5.08
CA GLU A 300 -12.71 27.56 -4.31
C GLU A 300 -11.81 28.74 -4.68
N SER A 301 -11.55 28.96 -5.98
CA SER A 301 -10.68 30.06 -6.45
C SER A 301 -11.27 31.46 -6.14
N ALA A 302 -12.54 31.58 -5.84
CA ALA A 302 -13.17 32.81 -5.41
C ALA A 302 -13.19 32.99 -3.87
N ALA A 303 -12.90 31.93 -3.13
CA ALA A 303 -12.88 31.94 -1.68
C ALA A 303 -11.63 32.66 -1.15
N LYS A 304 -11.77 33.39 -0.05
CA LYS A 304 -10.66 33.94 0.70
C LYS A 304 -10.14 32.90 1.69
N PRO A 305 -8.91 33.08 2.21
CA PRO A 305 -8.40 32.21 3.27
C PRO A 305 -9.41 32.04 4.42
N GLY A 306 -9.72 30.80 4.76
CA GLY A 306 -10.69 30.44 5.80
C GLY A 306 -12.14 30.37 5.35
N GLN A 307 -12.47 30.68 4.10
CA GLN A 307 -13.86 30.66 3.63
C GLN A 307 -14.23 29.33 3.00
N ILE A 308 -15.45 28.88 3.30
CA ILE A 308 -16.13 27.75 2.64
C ILE A 308 -17.23 28.34 1.77
N ILE A 309 -17.07 28.30 0.45
CA ILE A 309 -17.95 28.97 -0.50
C ILE A 309 -18.84 27.99 -1.25
N ILE A 310 -20.11 28.30 -1.32
CA ILE A 310 -21.15 27.60 -2.08
C ILE A 310 -21.89 28.56 -3.02
N ASN A 311 -22.51 28.04 -4.07
CA ASN A 311 -23.36 28.81 -4.95
C ASN A 311 -24.79 28.89 -4.41
N LYS A 312 -25.64 29.73 -5.08
CA LYS A 312 -27.04 29.91 -4.72
C LYS A 312 -27.83 28.59 -4.76
N ALA A 313 -27.61 27.73 -5.75
CA ALA A 313 -28.37 26.49 -5.89
C ALA A 313 -28.06 25.52 -4.71
N THR A 314 -26.80 25.44 -4.29
CA THR A 314 -26.37 24.67 -3.12
C THR A 314 -26.92 25.31 -1.83
N PHE A 315 -26.86 26.64 -1.72
CA PHE A 315 -27.43 27.37 -0.57
C PHE A 315 -28.91 27.05 -0.35
N GLU A 316 -29.73 27.05 -1.40
CA GLU A 316 -31.17 26.75 -1.27
C GLU A 316 -31.45 25.33 -0.74
N LYS A 317 -30.52 24.39 -0.96
CA LYS A 317 -30.63 23.02 -0.44
C LYS A 317 -30.28 22.92 1.05
N VAL A 318 -29.43 23.82 1.58
CA VAL A 318 -28.83 23.68 2.93
C VAL A 318 -29.16 24.81 3.90
N LYS A 319 -29.85 25.86 3.48
CA LYS A 319 -30.12 27.07 4.27
C LYS A 319 -30.88 26.84 5.59
N ASP A 320 -31.63 25.73 5.68
CA ASP A 320 -32.38 25.37 6.88
C ASP A 320 -31.53 24.52 7.87
N SER A 321 -30.40 23.97 7.39
CA SER A 321 -29.51 23.07 8.17
C SER A 321 -28.20 23.75 8.57
N PHE A 322 -27.71 24.71 7.77
CA PHE A 322 -26.40 25.35 7.99
C PHE A 322 -26.54 26.86 8.00
N ASN A 323 -25.76 27.52 8.85
CA ASN A 323 -25.68 28.96 8.88
C ASN A 323 -24.87 29.49 7.68
N CYS A 324 -25.48 30.25 6.81
CA CYS A 324 -24.86 30.75 5.59
C CYS A 324 -25.04 32.27 5.42
N GLN A 325 -23.99 32.95 4.98
CA GLN A 325 -24.00 34.39 4.74
C GLN A 325 -23.76 34.69 3.25
N LYS A 326 -24.54 35.58 2.66
CA LYS A 326 -24.30 36.06 1.29
C LYS A 326 -23.00 36.88 1.25
N VAL A 327 -22.03 36.43 0.42
CA VAL A 327 -20.74 37.13 0.22
C VAL A 327 -20.84 38.17 -0.90
N GLY A 328 -21.51 37.84 -2.00
CA GLY A 328 -21.60 38.73 -3.15
C GLY A 328 -21.88 38.00 -4.46
N GLU A 329 -21.43 38.63 -5.55
CA GLU A 329 -21.50 38.05 -6.89
C GLU A 329 -20.11 37.96 -7.48
N VAL A 330 -19.83 36.82 -8.09
CA VAL A 330 -18.51 36.56 -8.73
C VAL A 330 -18.73 36.28 -10.22
N GLY A 331 -18.03 37.01 -11.07
CA GLY A 331 -17.94 36.73 -12.50
C GLY A 331 -17.10 35.49 -12.72
N LEU A 332 -17.67 34.39 -13.16
CA LEU A 332 -16.95 33.18 -13.44
C LEU A 332 -16.48 33.15 -14.91
N LYS A 333 -15.22 32.84 -15.14
CA LYS A 333 -14.66 32.71 -16.51
C LYS A 333 -15.50 31.71 -17.32
N ASN A 334 -15.95 32.15 -18.51
CA ASN A 334 -16.83 31.39 -19.42
C ASN A 334 -18.29 31.17 -18.95
N LYS A 335 -18.82 31.95 -17.99
CA LYS A 335 -20.26 32.04 -17.72
C LYS A 335 -20.72 33.48 -17.96
N SER A 336 -21.83 33.63 -18.70
CA SER A 336 -22.34 34.95 -19.15
C SER A 336 -22.94 35.78 -18.00
N ASN A 337 -23.36 35.15 -16.93
CA ASN A 337 -23.98 35.81 -15.78
C ASN A 337 -23.13 35.61 -14.51
N PRO A 338 -22.99 36.67 -13.68
CA PRO A 338 -22.34 36.53 -12.39
C PRO A 338 -23.09 35.53 -11.49
N MET A 339 -22.33 34.76 -10.71
CA MET A 339 -22.89 33.81 -9.78
C MET A 339 -22.95 34.39 -8.37
N ILE A 340 -24.13 34.31 -7.75
CA ILE A 340 -24.27 34.67 -6.33
C ILE A 340 -23.64 33.56 -5.48
N ILE A 341 -22.75 33.97 -4.57
CA ILE A 341 -22.04 33.08 -3.67
C ILE A 341 -22.39 33.35 -2.21
N PHE A 342 -22.33 32.27 -1.42
CA PHE A 342 -22.57 32.27 0.01
C PHE A 342 -21.40 31.60 0.72
N GLU A 343 -21.05 32.10 1.88
CA GLU A 343 -20.12 31.49 2.80
C GLU A 343 -20.87 30.63 3.81
N VAL A 344 -20.43 29.40 4.03
CA VAL A 344 -20.94 28.56 5.10
C VAL A 344 -20.17 28.92 6.38
N LEU A 345 -20.90 29.25 7.43
CA LEU A 345 -20.40 29.58 8.74
C LEU A 345 -20.63 28.42 9.72
N GLU A 346 -19.92 28.42 10.86
CA GLU A 346 -20.18 27.43 11.91
C GLU A 346 -21.61 27.41 12.41
#